data_a943130c87d715a7f792eb4218c950f6
#
_entry.id   a943130c87d715a7f792eb4218c950f6
#
_cell.length_a   1.000
_cell.length_b   1.000
_cell.length_c   1.000
_cell.angle_alpha   90.00
_cell.angle_beta   90.00
_cell.angle_gamma   90.00
#
_symmetry.space_group_name_H-M   'P 1'
#
loop_
_entity.id
_entity.type
_entity.pdbx_description
1 polymer ?
#
loop_
_entity_poly.entity_id
_entity_poly.type
_entity_poly.pdbx_seq_one_letter_code
_entity_poly.pdbx_strand_id
1 'polypeptide(L)'
;FEEWLGTEGFTLGHFPSSILCSTVGGWVAGRSAGQNSGFYGKIEDMVASLECVTGTGEIVTMTRRTEGPDLLPLMVGSEGILGVITSVKLRVHPKPSTRGYAAWSFPSTEAGWEGMRAAFQAGLRPAVCRLYDPFDAMIAKRGAVKREKHGPKAPGAGAIALRAVLRPAVPRVD
;
A
#
# COMPACT_ATOMS: atom_id res chain seq x y z
N PHE A 1 -13.85 -4.52 5.58
CA PHE A 1 -13.04 -3.79 6.57
C PHE A 1 -12.70 -2.36 6.10
N GLU A 2 -12.03 -2.17 4.95
CA GLU A 2 -11.66 -0.83 4.43
C GLU A 2 -12.87 0.05 4.12
N GLU A 3 -13.95 -0.53 3.59
CA GLU A 3 -15.22 0.17 3.36
C GLU A 3 -15.80 0.69 4.68
N TRP A 4 -15.82 -0.16 5.72
CA TRP A 4 -16.27 0.24 7.05
C TRP A 4 -15.40 1.34 7.64
N LEU A 5 -14.08 1.23 7.58
CA LEU A 5 -13.18 2.33 7.99
C LEU A 5 -13.50 3.63 7.25
N GLY A 6 -13.85 3.51 5.96
CA GLY A 6 -14.22 4.63 5.12
C GLY A 6 -15.50 5.34 5.55
N THR A 7 -16.46 4.66 6.19
CA THR A 7 -17.67 5.28 6.77
C THR A 7 -17.36 6.05 8.05
N GLU A 8 -16.34 5.60 8.80
CA GLU A 8 -15.85 6.26 10.02
C GLU A 8 -14.82 7.39 9.73
N GLY A 9 -14.56 7.70 8.45
CA GLY A 9 -13.60 8.74 8.06
C GLY A 9 -12.14 8.31 8.12
N PHE A 10 -11.87 7.00 8.16
CA PHE A 10 -10.52 6.44 8.23
C PHE A 10 -10.18 5.56 7.02
N THR A 11 -8.92 5.22 6.91
CA THR A 11 -8.37 4.22 5.97
C THR A 11 -7.18 3.53 6.63
N LEU A 12 -7.02 2.24 6.40
CA LEU A 12 -5.77 1.56 6.70
C LEU A 12 -4.68 1.95 5.69
N GLY A 13 -5.07 2.26 4.46
CA GLY A 13 -4.14 2.56 3.39
C GLY A 13 -3.42 1.33 2.82
N HIS A 14 -3.74 0.14 3.32
CA HIS A 14 -3.19 -1.12 2.86
C HIS A 14 -4.06 -1.71 1.75
N PHE A 15 -3.54 -1.71 0.53
CA PHE A 15 -4.26 -2.19 -0.66
C PHE A 15 -3.45 -3.25 -1.40
N PRO A 16 -3.35 -4.49 -0.87
CA PRO A 16 -2.74 -5.59 -1.59
C PRO A 16 -3.59 -5.98 -2.81
N SER A 17 -2.99 -6.62 -3.79
CA SER A 17 -3.73 -7.07 -5.00
C SER A 17 -4.85 -8.05 -4.65
N SER A 18 -4.72 -8.77 -3.54
CA SER A 18 -5.68 -9.74 -3.02
C SER A 18 -6.75 -9.14 -2.11
N ILE A 19 -6.90 -7.83 -2.00
CA ILE A 19 -7.78 -7.17 -1.02
C ILE A 19 -9.22 -7.70 -0.99
N LEU A 20 -9.73 -8.16 -2.13
CA LEU A 20 -11.09 -8.67 -2.26
C LEU A 20 -11.25 -10.13 -1.82
N CYS A 21 -10.16 -10.87 -1.63
CA CYS A 21 -10.18 -12.31 -1.33
C CYS A 21 -9.22 -12.73 -0.22
N SER A 22 -8.63 -11.79 0.52
CA SER A 22 -7.70 -12.05 1.61
C SER A 22 -8.23 -11.53 2.95
N THR A 23 -7.72 -12.08 4.03
CA THR A 23 -8.07 -11.70 5.40
C THR A 23 -6.98 -10.84 6.02
N VAL A 24 -7.33 -10.06 7.05
CA VAL A 24 -6.37 -9.26 7.82
C VAL A 24 -5.30 -10.14 8.48
N GLY A 25 -5.70 -11.28 9.06
CA GLY A 25 -4.75 -12.25 9.62
C GLY A 25 -3.78 -12.79 8.56
N GLY A 26 -4.28 -13.05 7.35
CA GLY A 26 -3.45 -13.46 6.21
C GLY A 26 -2.47 -12.36 5.77
N TRP A 27 -2.87 -11.09 5.79
CA TRP A 27 -1.94 -9.98 5.51
C TRP A 27 -0.78 -9.95 6.51
N VAL A 28 -1.09 -10.12 7.81
CA VAL A 28 -0.08 -10.09 8.86
C VAL A 28 0.81 -11.33 8.77
N ALA A 29 0.22 -12.52 8.63
CA ALA A 29 0.97 -13.77 8.51
C ALA A 29 1.88 -13.79 7.26
N GLY A 30 1.42 -13.24 6.13
CA GLY A 30 2.19 -13.17 4.88
C GLY A 30 3.07 -11.92 4.74
N ARG A 31 3.16 -11.07 5.77
CA ARG A 31 3.92 -9.79 5.74
C ARG A 31 3.61 -8.98 4.49
N SER A 32 2.32 -8.83 4.17
CA SER A 32 1.88 -8.29 2.89
C SER A 32 2.23 -6.81 2.71
N ALA A 33 2.49 -6.44 1.47
CA ALA A 33 2.61 -5.07 1.01
C ALA A 33 1.44 -4.75 0.06
N GLY A 34 1.10 -3.47 -0.06
CA GLY A 34 0.05 -3.00 -0.95
C GLY A 34 0.52 -1.90 -1.88
N GLN A 35 -0.35 -1.50 -2.79
CA GLN A 35 -0.03 -0.46 -3.79
C GLN A 35 0.36 0.87 -3.17
N ASN A 36 -0.15 1.17 -1.98
CA ASN A 36 0.09 2.44 -1.28
C ASN A 36 1.20 2.34 -0.22
N SER A 37 1.94 1.22 -0.16
CA SER A 37 2.94 0.98 0.88
C SER A 37 4.09 1.99 0.87
N GLY A 38 4.37 2.64 -0.26
CA GLY A 38 5.35 3.72 -0.35
C GLY A 38 5.00 4.95 0.51
N PHE A 39 3.72 5.14 0.83
CA PHE A 39 3.24 6.24 1.65
C PHE A 39 2.80 5.80 3.04
N TYR A 40 2.01 4.71 3.14
CA TYR A 40 1.42 4.25 4.40
C TYR A 40 2.27 3.23 5.14
N GLY A 41 3.29 2.66 4.50
CA GLY A 41 4.02 1.51 5.01
C GLY A 41 3.39 0.17 4.58
N LYS A 42 4.02 -0.91 5.00
CA LYS A 42 3.54 -2.28 4.86
C LYS A 42 2.71 -2.67 6.08
N ILE A 43 2.08 -3.85 6.05
CA ILE A 43 1.27 -4.33 7.18
C ILE A 43 2.06 -4.37 8.49
N GLU A 44 3.34 -4.74 8.44
CA GLU A 44 4.24 -4.79 9.59
C GLU A 44 4.41 -3.44 10.28
N ASP A 45 4.33 -2.33 9.53
CA ASP A 45 4.43 -0.97 10.06
C ASP A 45 3.12 -0.54 10.73
N MET A 46 2.01 -1.18 10.37
CA MET A 46 0.66 -0.83 10.83
C MET A 46 0.25 -1.61 12.09
N VAL A 47 0.81 -2.83 12.30
CA VAL A 47 0.45 -3.66 13.46
C VAL A 47 0.99 -3.04 14.75
N ALA A 48 0.07 -2.74 15.68
CA ALA A 48 0.40 -2.27 17.02
C ALA A 48 0.44 -3.43 18.04
N SER A 49 -0.48 -4.37 17.92
CA SER A 49 -0.51 -5.61 18.71
C SER A 49 -1.30 -6.67 17.96
N LEU A 50 -1.11 -7.93 18.34
CA LEU A 50 -1.91 -9.04 17.86
C LEU A 50 -2.14 -10.07 18.96
N GLU A 51 -3.16 -10.88 18.77
CA GLU A 51 -3.44 -12.09 19.54
C GLU A 51 -3.31 -13.29 18.61
N CYS A 52 -2.71 -14.36 19.08
CA CYS A 52 -2.61 -15.61 18.35
C CYS A 52 -2.84 -16.80 19.26
N VAL A 53 -3.28 -17.91 18.67
CA VAL A 53 -3.32 -19.23 19.30
C VAL A 53 -2.12 -20.00 18.81
N THR A 54 -1.28 -20.45 19.75
CA THR A 54 -0.08 -21.24 19.47
C THR A 54 -0.42 -22.69 19.11
N GLY A 55 0.58 -23.46 18.67
CA GLY A 55 0.43 -24.90 18.42
C GLY A 55 0.09 -25.73 19.66
N THR A 56 0.30 -25.20 20.86
CA THR A 56 -0.09 -25.82 22.15
C THR A 56 -1.51 -25.45 22.60
N GLY A 57 -2.21 -24.59 21.85
CA GLY A 57 -3.56 -24.11 22.18
C GLY A 57 -3.58 -22.91 23.13
N GLU A 58 -2.42 -22.35 23.46
CA GLU A 58 -2.34 -21.17 24.32
C GLU A 58 -2.66 -19.90 23.55
N ILE A 59 -3.41 -18.99 24.18
CA ILE A 59 -3.69 -17.64 23.65
C ILE A 59 -2.59 -16.71 24.12
N VAL A 60 -1.86 -16.13 23.18
CA VAL A 60 -0.75 -15.21 23.44
C VAL A 60 -1.04 -13.86 22.81
N THR A 61 -0.91 -12.79 23.60
CA THR A 61 -1.00 -11.40 23.11
C THR A 61 0.39 -10.82 23.01
N MET A 62 0.72 -10.28 21.84
CA MET A 62 2.00 -9.61 21.57
C MET A 62 1.72 -8.15 21.23
N THR A 63 2.46 -7.26 21.89
CA THR A 63 2.39 -5.81 21.65
C THR A 63 3.77 -5.31 21.25
N ARG A 64 3.80 -4.36 20.33
CA ARG A 64 5.07 -3.72 19.90
C ARG A 64 5.72 -3.06 21.11
N ARG A 65 6.99 -3.34 21.31
CA ARG A 65 7.78 -2.84 22.43
C ARG A 65 8.82 -1.86 21.93
N THR A 66 9.07 -0.84 22.74
CA THR A 66 10.17 0.11 22.56
C THR A 66 11.40 -0.27 23.39
N GLU A 67 11.20 -1.12 24.42
CA GLU A 67 12.25 -1.60 25.33
C GLU A 67 12.17 -3.12 25.48
N GLY A 68 13.32 -3.77 25.51
CA GLY A 68 13.43 -5.23 25.60
C GLY A 68 13.14 -5.93 24.26
N PRO A 69 13.06 -7.29 24.27
CA PRO A 69 12.78 -8.05 23.06
C PRO A 69 11.36 -7.78 22.53
N ASP A 70 11.25 -7.35 21.28
CA ASP A 70 9.98 -7.24 20.56
C ASP A 70 9.72 -8.55 19.80
N LEU A 71 8.76 -9.36 20.28
CA LEU A 71 8.39 -10.65 19.66
C LEU A 71 7.35 -10.49 18.55
N LEU A 72 6.72 -9.31 18.43
CA LEU A 72 5.72 -9.05 17.41
C LEU A 72 6.24 -9.29 15.98
N PRO A 73 7.47 -8.86 15.59
CA PRO A 73 8.02 -9.11 14.27
C PRO A 73 8.23 -10.60 13.93
N LEU A 74 8.30 -11.50 14.91
CA LEU A 74 8.39 -12.94 14.67
C LEU A 74 7.06 -13.50 14.15
N MET A 75 5.94 -12.99 14.69
CA MET A 75 4.60 -13.41 14.28
C MET A 75 4.21 -12.81 12.93
N VAL A 76 4.63 -11.57 12.65
CA VAL A 76 4.41 -10.91 11.37
C VAL A 76 5.29 -11.55 10.30
N GLY A 77 4.68 -12.24 9.36
CA GLY A 77 5.38 -13.00 8.31
C GLY A 77 5.74 -14.44 8.70
N SER A 78 5.12 -14.97 9.76
CA SER A 78 5.32 -16.36 10.20
C SER A 78 4.62 -17.40 9.31
N GLU A 79 3.78 -16.98 8.38
CA GLU A 79 3.03 -17.84 7.45
C GLU A 79 2.24 -18.97 8.15
N GLY A 80 1.88 -18.76 9.41
CA GLY A 80 1.10 -19.71 10.21
C GLY A 80 1.91 -20.78 10.96
N ILE A 81 3.24 -20.81 10.82
CA ILE A 81 4.08 -21.84 11.49
C ILE A 81 4.18 -21.64 13.00
N LEU A 82 3.96 -20.43 13.51
CA LEU A 82 4.03 -20.12 14.93
C LEU A 82 2.67 -20.12 15.63
N GLY A 83 1.58 -20.07 14.88
CA GLY A 83 0.22 -20.06 15.41
C GLY A 83 -0.77 -19.42 14.46
N VAL A 84 -2.03 -19.37 14.89
CA VAL A 84 -3.15 -18.75 14.15
C VAL A 84 -3.45 -17.38 14.74
N ILE A 85 -3.38 -16.34 13.91
CA ILE A 85 -3.69 -14.96 14.32
C ILE A 85 -5.20 -14.81 14.40
N THR A 86 -5.72 -14.47 15.58
CA THR A 86 -7.15 -14.36 15.88
C THR A 86 -7.63 -12.91 15.96
N SER A 87 -6.77 -11.99 16.42
CA SER A 87 -7.08 -10.57 16.54
C SER A 87 -5.85 -9.72 16.23
N VAL A 88 -6.07 -8.55 15.64
CA VAL A 88 -5.00 -7.59 15.34
C VAL A 88 -5.45 -6.17 15.64
N LYS A 89 -4.62 -5.42 16.33
CA LYS A 89 -4.74 -3.97 16.48
C LYS A 89 -3.90 -3.27 15.42
N LEU A 90 -4.54 -2.48 14.57
CA LEU A 90 -3.90 -1.77 13.47
C LEU A 90 -3.97 -0.26 13.67
N ARG A 91 -2.90 0.44 13.33
CA ARG A 91 -2.91 1.89 13.19
C ARG A 91 -3.62 2.25 11.90
N VAL A 92 -4.54 3.19 11.97
CA VAL A 92 -5.29 3.72 10.83
C VAL A 92 -4.95 5.19 10.59
N HIS A 93 -5.29 5.68 9.42
CA HIS A 93 -5.04 7.07 9.01
C HIS A 93 -6.35 7.77 8.68
N PRO A 94 -6.44 9.09 8.83
CA PRO A 94 -7.58 9.83 8.31
C PRO A 94 -7.76 9.56 6.82
N LYS A 95 -8.99 9.35 6.39
CA LYS A 95 -9.32 9.20 4.97
C LYS A 95 -9.03 10.50 4.24
N PRO A 96 -8.30 10.47 3.12
CA PRO A 96 -8.04 11.68 2.36
C PRO A 96 -9.33 12.23 1.79
N SER A 97 -9.54 13.54 1.95
CA SER A 97 -10.67 14.27 1.38
C SER A 97 -10.62 14.32 -0.15
N THR A 98 -9.41 14.36 -0.70
CA THR A 98 -9.20 14.44 -2.16
C THR A 98 -8.12 13.47 -2.61
N ARG A 99 -8.20 13.03 -3.87
CA ARG A 99 -7.17 12.22 -4.54
C ARG A 99 -6.84 12.86 -5.87
N GLY A 100 -5.57 13.21 -6.06
CA GLY A 100 -5.04 13.67 -7.35
C GLY A 100 -4.36 12.54 -8.10
N TYR A 101 -4.45 12.56 -9.43
CA TYR A 101 -3.75 11.63 -10.31
C TYR A 101 -3.01 12.44 -11.36
N ALA A 102 -1.79 12.02 -11.66
CA ALA A 102 -1.00 12.62 -12.72
C ALA A 102 -0.28 11.51 -13.51
N ALA A 103 -0.07 11.74 -14.79
CA ALA A 103 0.67 10.85 -15.65
C ALA A 103 1.60 11.67 -16.54
N TRP A 104 2.82 11.20 -16.69
CA TRP A 104 3.85 11.82 -17.54
C TRP A 104 4.38 10.79 -18.52
N SER A 105 4.84 11.25 -19.67
CA SER A 105 5.52 10.45 -20.65
C SER A 105 6.97 10.88 -20.74
N PHE A 106 7.86 9.90 -20.87
CA PHE A 106 9.29 10.11 -20.95
C PHE A 106 9.85 9.52 -22.26
N PRO A 107 10.93 10.08 -22.81
CA PRO A 107 11.53 9.59 -24.05
C PRO A 107 12.26 8.24 -23.86
N SER A 108 12.71 7.94 -22.63
CA SER A 108 13.39 6.68 -22.29
C SER A 108 13.06 6.24 -20.86
N THR A 109 13.39 5.01 -20.52
CA THR A 109 13.24 4.45 -19.17
C THR A 109 14.11 5.19 -18.17
N GLU A 110 15.34 5.53 -18.57
CA GLU A 110 16.31 6.28 -17.76
C GLU A 110 15.77 7.68 -17.41
N ALA A 111 15.18 8.38 -18.38
CA ALA A 111 14.53 9.67 -18.13
C ALA A 111 13.34 9.53 -17.17
N GLY A 112 12.62 8.41 -17.24
CA GLY A 112 11.54 8.07 -16.30
C GLY A 112 12.07 7.85 -14.89
N TRP A 113 13.16 7.10 -14.71
CA TRP A 113 13.81 6.91 -13.41
C TRP A 113 14.31 8.21 -12.81
N GLU A 114 14.96 9.06 -13.63
CA GLU A 114 15.42 10.36 -13.19
C GLU A 114 14.26 11.26 -12.75
N GLY A 115 13.14 11.23 -13.47
CA GLY A 115 11.93 11.95 -13.10
C GLY A 115 11.36 11.48 -11.76
N MET A 116 11.30 10.15 -11.53
CA MET A 116 10.90 9.59 -10.24
C MET A 116 11.87 9.99 -9.12
N ARG A 117 13.17 9.84 -9.35
CA ARG A 117 14.20 10.22 -8.39
C ARG A 117 14.10 11.68 -8.00
N ALA A 118 13.96 12.58 -8.97
CA ALA A 118 13.82 14.01 -8.74
C ALA A 118 12.56 14.33 -7.90
N ALA A 119 11.43 13.67 -8.20
CA ALA A 119 10.20 13.84 -7.44
C ALA A 119 10.37 13.46 -5.96
N PHE A 120 10.98 12.29 -5.68
CA PHE A 120 11.23 11.86 -4.31
C PHE A 120 12.27 12.74 -3.58
N GLN A 121 13.31 13.18 -4.28
CA GLN A 121 14.32 14.10 -3.71
C GLN A 121 13.74 15.49 -3.43
N ALA A 122 12.77 15.94 -4.20
CA ALA A 122 12.00 17.15 -3.92
C ALA A 122 11.01 17.01 -2.75
N GLY A 123 10.99 15.87 -2.06
CA GLY A 123 10.14 15.61 -0.90
C GLY A 123 8.72 15.15 -1.23
N LEU A 124 8.40 14.92 -2.50
CA LEU A 124 7.09 14.39 -2.88
C LEU A 124 6.96 12.93 -2.41
N ARG A 125 5.83 12.61 -1.80
CA ARG A 125 5.50 11.25 -1.33
C ARG A 125 4.17 10.79 -1.93
N PRO A 126 4.14 10.44 -3.21
CA PRO A 126 2.93 9.90 -3.81
C PRO A 126 2.57 8.56 -3.16
N ALA A 127 1.27 8.31 -2.94
CA ALA A 127 0.82 7.03 -2.40
C ALA A 127 1.13 5.88 -3.37
N VAL A 128 1.06 6.15 -4.67
CA VAL A 128 1.45 5.22 -5.74
C VAL A 128 2.32 5.98 -6.74
N CYS A 129 3.47 5.42 -7.06
CA CYS A 129 4.34 5.90 -8.14
C CYS A 129 4.80 4.69 -8.96
N ARG A 130 4.47 4.67 -10.26
CA ARG A 130 4.77 3.54 -11.14
C ARG A 130 5.30 4.03 -12.46
N LEU A 131 6.40 3.44 -12.89
CA LEU A 131 6.92 3.57 -14.24
C LEU A 131 6.50 2.34 -15.05
N TYR A 132 5.95 2.58 -16.23
CA TYR A 132 5.57 1.53 -17.17
C TYR A 132 6.48 1.62 -18.37
N ASP A 133 7.04 0.50 -18.79
CA ASP A 133 7.71 0.40 -20.08
C ASP A 133 6.70 0.49 -21.25
N PRO A 134 7.16 0.58 -22.51
CA PRO A 134 6.24 0.70 -23.66
C PRO A 134 5.27 -0.48 -23.80
N PHE A 135 5.72 -1.70 -23.45
CA PHE A 135 4.90 -2.90 -23.56
C PHE A 135 3.81 -2.94 -22.46
N ASP A 136 4.21 -2.69 -21.22
CA ASP A 136 3.27 -2.59 -20.09
C ASP A 136 2.27 -1.45 -20.29
N ALA A 137 2.73 -0.30 -20.81
CA ALA A 137 1.87 0.82 -21.13
C ALA A 137 0.82 0.47 -22.20
N MET A 138 1.20 -0.36 -23.18
CA MET A 138 0.28 -0.86 -24.22
C MET A 138 -0.78 -1.80 -23.62
N ILE A 139 -0.38 -2.73 -22.75
CA ILE A 139 -1.30 -3.65 -22.06
C ILE A 139 -2.26 -2.88 -21.17
N ALA A 140 -1.76 -1.94 -20.37
CA ALA A 140 -2.55 -1.10 -19.48
C ALA A 140 -3.61 -0.30 -20.27
N LYS A 141 -3.25 0.23 -21.44
CA LYS A 141 -4.19 0.93 -22.33
C LYS A 141 -5.30 0.01 -22.85
N ARG A 142 -4.97 -1.21 -23.26
CA ARG A 142 -5.98 -2.19 -23.75
C ARG A 142 -6.96 -2.58 -22.64
N GLY A 143 -6.49 -2.71 -21.39
CA GLY A 143 -7.35 -2.95 -20.24
C GLY A 143 -8.22 -1.74 -19.85
N ALA A 144 -7.70 -0.52 -20.00
CA ALA A 144 -8.42 0.72 -19.70
C ALA A 144 -9.53 1.02 -20.72
N VAL A 145 -9.32 0.76 -22.01
CA VAL A 145 -10.33 0.98 -23.07
C VAL A 145 -11.63 0.20 -22.82
N LYS A 146 -11.56 -0.93 -22.11
CA LYS A 146 -12.75 -1.66 -21.66
C LYS A 146 -13.49 -1.00 -20.48
N ARG A 147 -12.84 -0.10 -19.73
CA ARG A 147 -13.39 0.54 -18.52
C ARG A 147 -13.81 2.00 -18.68
N GLU A 148 -13.36 2.70 -19.70
CA GLU A 148 -13.56 4.16 -19.82
C GLU A 148 -14.31 4.54 -21.10
N LYS A 149 -15.57 4.91 -20.95
CA LYS A 149 -16.23 5.83 -21.88
C LYS A 149 -16.04 7.30 -21.51
N HIS A 150 -15.41 7.64 -20.35
CA HIS A 150 -15.24 9.02 -19.89
C HIS A 150 -13.95 9.18 -19.06
N GLY A 151 -12.86 9.66 -19.64
CA GLY A 151 -11.62 10.03 -18.96
C GLY A 151 -10.61 10.74 -19.87
N PRO A 152 -9.57 11.44 -19.34
CA PRO A 152 -8.58 12.14 -20.16
C PRO A 152 -7.78 11.18 -21.03
N LYS A 153 -7.49 11.58 -22.28
CA LYS A 153 -6.76 10.78 -23.28
C LYS A 153 -5.39 10.35 -22.74
N ALA A 154 -5.12 9.05 -22.80
CA ALA A 154 -3.81 8.49 -22.46
C ALA A 154 -2.73 8.92 -23.47
N PRO A 155 -1.45 9.04 -23.06
CA PRO A 155 -0.34 9.38 -23.95
C PRO A 155 -0.15 8.35 -25.07
N GLY A 156 0.40 8.81 -26.21
CA GLY A 156 0.55 8.04 -27.46
C GLY A 156 1.32 6.71 -27.32
N ALA A 157 1.15 5.80 -28.29
CA ALA A 157 1.88 4.53 -28.31
C ALA A 157 3.40 4.79 -28.44
N GLY A 158 4.21 4.14 -27.58
CA GLY A 158 5.66 4.32 -27.53
C GLY A 158 6.18 5.23 -26.43
N ALA A 159 5.30 5.88 -25.67
CA ALA A 159 5.70 6.70 -24.51
C ALA A 159 5.78 5.86 -23.24
N ILE A 160 6.84 6.06 -22.47
CA ILE A 160 6.98 5.54 -21.11
C ILE A 160 6.14 6.42 -20.20
N ALA A 161 5.25 5.85 -19.43
CA ALA A 161 4.31 6.59 -18.59
C ALA A 161 4.61 6.41 -17.10
N LEU A 162 4.77 7.52 -16.38
CA LEU A 162 4.77 7.55 -14.91
C LEU A 162 3.35 7.87 -14.42
N ARG A 163 2.81 7.03 -13.57
CA ARG A 163 1.55 7.30 -12.88
C ARG A 163 1.81 7.51 -11.39
N ALA A 164 1.47 8.67 -10.88
CA ALA A 164 1.54 8.99 -9.47
C ALA A 164 0.17 9.38 -8.94
N VAL A 165 -0.14 8.92 -7.74
CA VAL A 165 -1.29 9.37 -6.96
C VAL A 165 -0.77 10.31 -5.90
N LEU A 166 -0.98 11.62 -6.11
CA LEU A 166 -0.58 12.65 -5.17
C LEU A 166 -1.66 12.81 -4.08
N ARG A 167 -1.23 13.03 -2.85
CA ARG A 167 -2.09 13.42 -1.73
C ARG A 167 -1.71 14.84 -1.29
N PRO A 168 -2.67 15.65 -0.86
CA PRO A 168 -2.32 16.89 -0.15
C PRO A 168 -1.51 16.52 1.10
N ALA A 169 -0.48 17.32 1.39
CA ALA A 169 0.31 17.18 2.60
C ALA A 169 -0.62 17.36 3.81
N VAL A 170 -0.71 16.34 4.65
CA VAL A 170 -1.34 16.48 5.97
C VAL A 170 -0.33 17.23 6.84
N PRO A 171 -0.70 18.34 7.50
CA PRO A 171 0.18 19.00 8.47
C PRO A 171 0.55 17.95 9.53
N ARG A 172 1.84 17.86 9.88
CA ARG A 172 2.25 17.13 11.09
C ARG A 172 1.58 17.84 12.26
N VAL A 173 0.77 17.14 13.01
CA VAL A 173 0.38 17.54 14.36
C VAL A 173 1.58 17.14 15.22
N ASP A 174 2.30 18.16 15.72
CA ASP A 174 3.38 18.00 16.68
C ASP A 174 2.84 17.48 18.03
#